data_ec9ca5591170c7c224583352849a0bb1
#
_entry.id   ec9ca5591170c7c224583352849a0bb1
#
_cell.length_a   1.000
_cell.length_b   1.000
_cell.length_c   1.000
_cell.angle_alpha   90.00
_cell.angle_beta   90.00
_cell.angle_gamma   90.00
#
_symmetry.space_group_name_H-M   'P 1'
#
loop_
_entity.id
_entity.type
_entity.pdbx_description
1 polymer ?
#
loop_
_entity_poly.entity_id
_entity_poly.type
_entity_poly.pdbx_seq_one_letter_code
_entity_poly.pdbx_strand_id
1 'polypeptide(L)'
;MFTRQRMWSQLPDEVDLLVVGGGITGCGIARDAARRGLSVALVEMRDLAHGTSSRSSKLVHGGLRYLENYEFSLVFEAVSERRILMDIAPHLVKPLGFLFPVFEGRGRPLWMINAGMWLYDGLSLFRSPKLHRNLKPSQVADEEPALTQDGLQGAPLYYDGQTDDARLTLETALDAAAAGATVATWAKVTRLLAEDGRVVGAEITDAIGGETRTVRAAAVVNATGPWTDRTRDMSEADAGSPLLRPTKGVHVVVDHERLPLRNAVVAQHPDDERVLFFIPWGRQSYIGTTDTDHDGDPMDVHTESSDVDY
;
A
#
# COMPACT_ATOMS: atom_id res chain seq x y z
N MET A 1 -5.86 -2.22 -28.23
CA MET A 1 -4.51 -1.92 -27.72
C MET A 1 -4.56 -0.56 -27.02
N PHE A 2 -4.26 -0.50 -25.75
CA PHE A 2 -4.22 0.75 -25.00
C PHE A 2 -2.92 1.48 -25.37
N THR A 3 -3.02 2.52 -26.18
CA THR A 3 -1.89 3.44 -26.41
C THR A 3 -2.14 4.72 -25.62
N ARG A 4 -1.12 5.37 -25.17
CA ARG A 4 -1.21 6.63 -24.40
C ARG A 4 -2.00 7.69 -25.19
N GLN A 5 -1.74 7.83 -26.50
CA GLN A 5 -2.47 8.77 -27.36
C GLN A 5 -3.98 8.48 -27.40
N ARG A 6 -4.37 7.20 -27.42
CA ARG A 6 -5.76 6.81 -27.35
C ARG A 6 -6.38 7.12 -25.98
N MET A 7 -5.65 6.88 -24.89
CA MET A 7 -6.11 7.23 -23.53
C MET A 7 -6.44 8.72 -23.45
N TRP A 8 -5.54 9.59 -23.95
CA TRP A 8 -5.75 11.04 -23.96
C TRP A 8 -6.93 11.45 -24.84
N SER A 9 -7.03 10.94 -26.07
CA SER A 9 -8.11 11.29 -27.00
C SER A 9 -9.50 10.81 -26.55
N GLN A 10 -9.56 9.78 -25.71
CA GLN A 10 -10.79 9.24 -25.16
C GLN A 10 -11.24 9.93 -23.85
N LEU A 11 -10.44 10.85 -23.33
CA LEU A 11 -10.83 11.58 -22.13
C LEU A 11 -12.11 12.38 -22.40
N PRO A 12 -13.22 12.10 -21.68
CA PRO A 12 -14.51 12.75 -21.91
C PRO A 12 -14.49 14.19 -21.39
N ASP A 13 -15.37 15.03 -21.91
CA ASP A 13 -15.53 16.41 -21.46
C ASP A 13 -16.35 16.48 -20.15
N GLU A 14 -17.19 15.47 -19.86
CA GLU A 14 -18.03 15.39 -18.66
C GLU A 14 -18.16 13.93 -18.17
N VAL A 15 -18.14 13.74 -16.84
CA VAL A 15 -18.30 12.46 -16.17
C VAL A 15 -19.09 12.61 -14.86
N ASP A 16 -19.62 11.49 -14.33
CA ASP A 16 -20.19 11.47 -12.97
C ASP A 16 -19.07 11.60 -11.93
N LEU A 17 -17.91 10.96 -12.16
CA LEU A 17 -16.80 10.92 -11.23
C LEU A 17 -15.45 11.13 -11.91
N LEU A 18 -14.75 12.18 -11.51
CA LEU A 18 -13.35 12.39 -11.86
C LEU A 18 -12.47 11.93 -10.70
N VAL A 19 -11.61 10.94 -10.92
CA VAL A 19 -10.64 10.45 -9.92
C VAL A 19 -9.25 10.98 -10.28
N VAL A 20 -8.64 11.72 -9.36
CA VAL A 20 -7.30 12.29 -9.51
C VAL A 20 -6.29 11.45 -8.73
N GLY A 21 -5.38 10.78 -9.45
CA GLY A 21 -4.35 9.92 -8.90
C GLY A 21 -4.54 8.44 -9.25
N GLY A 22 -3.53 7.85 -9.91
CA GLY A 22 -3.49 6.46 -10.40
C GLY A 22 -2.77 5.50 -9.45
N GLY A 23 -2.79 5.76 -8.15
CA GLY A 23 -2.39 4.80 -7.12
C GLY A 23 -3.48 3.76 -6.86
N ILE A 24 -3.21 2.80 -5.96
CA ILE A 24 -4.15 1.70 -5.67
C ILE A 24 -5.51 2.22 -5.20
N THR A 25 -5.53 3.29 -4.41
CA THR A 25 -6.78 3.92 -3.93
C THR A 25 -7.60 4.47 -5.10
N GLY A 26 -6.98 5.30 -5.96
CA GLY A 26 -7.69 5.87 -7.11
C GLY A 26 -8.15 4.81 -8.11
N CYS A 27 -7.32 3.82 -8.39
CA CYS A 27 -7.70 2.70 -9.26
C CYS A 27 -8.86 1.89 -8.67
N GLY A 28 -8.86 1.64 -7.35
CA GLY A 28 -9.94 0.96 -6.64
C GLY A 28 -11.26 1.73 -6.70
N ILE A 29 -11.21 3.05 -6.46
CA ILE A 29 -12.38 3.94 -6.55
C ILE A 29 -12.95 3.96 -7.98
N ALA A 30 -12.09 4.14 -8.98
CA ALA A 30 -12.51 4.14 -10.38
C ALA A 30 -13.16 2.82 -10.81
N ARG A 31 -12.57 1.70 -10.34
CA ARG A 31 -13.12 0.35 -10.58
C ARG A 31 -14.51 0.18 -9.96
N ASP A 32 -14.65 0.51 -8.68
CA ASP A 32 -15.93 0.34 -7.98
C ASP A 32 -17.02 1.23 -8.59
N ALA A 33 -16.71 2.50 -8.86
CA ALA A 33 -17.65 3.44 -9.48
C ALA A 33 -18.09 2.98 -10.87
N ALA A 34 -17.16 2.55 -11.74
CA ALA A 34 -17.50 2.05 -13.07
C ALA A 34 -18.35 0.78 -13.01
N ARG A 35 -18.06 -0.14 -12.09
CA ARG A 35 -18.87 -1.34 -11.87
C ARG A 35 -20.27 -1.05 -11.33
N ARG A 36 -20.49 0.11 -10.71
CA ARG A 36 -21.83 0.62 -10.33
C ARG A 36 -22.55 1.34 -11.47
N GLY A 37 -21.94 1.46 -12.64
CA GLY A 37 -22.54 2.06 -13.82
C GLY A 37 -22.35 3.57 -13.94
N LEU A 38 -21.47 4.18 -13.13
CA LEU A 38 -21.11 5.59 -13.27
C LEU A 38 -20.16 5.79 -14.45
N SER A 39 -20.26 6.94 -15.11
CA SER A 39 -19.25 7.44 -16.04
C SER A 39 -18.04 7.94 -15.23
N VAL A 40 -16.85 7.37 -15.47
CA VAL A 40 -15.66 7.63 -14.68
C VAL A 40 -14.47 7.98 -15.56
N ALA A 41 -13.74 9.04 -15.18
CA ALA A 41 -12.40 9.31 -15.67
C ALA A 41 -11.40 9.25 -14.50
N LEU A 42 -10.32 8.47 -14.68
CA LEU A 42 -9.15 8.44 -13.81
C LEU A 42 -7.98 9.09 -14.53
N VAL A 43 -7.37 10.09 -13.92
CA VAL A 43 -6.21 10.79 -14.46
C VAL A 43 -5.02 10.68 -13.51
N GLU A 44 -3.85 10.39 -14.08
CA GLU A 44 -2.60 10.21 -13.34
C GLU A 44 -1.50 11.06 -13.99
N MET A 45 -0.79 11.85 -13.18
CA MET A 45 0.22 12.80 -13.68
C MET A 45 1.45 12.11 -14.28
N ARG A 46 1.70 10.86 -13.93
CA ARG A 46 2.79 10.02 -14.44
C ARG A 46 2.25 8.67 -14.91
N ASP A 47 2.93 7.59 -14.57
CA ASP A 47 2.41 6.25 -14.81
C ASP A 47 1.67 5.71 -13.58
N LEU A 48 0.83 4.70 -13.77
CA LEU A 48 0.11 4.04 -12.68
C LEU A 48 1.07 3.55 -11.60
N ALA A 49 0.64 3.61 -10.35
CA ALA A 49 1.43 3.22 -9.19
C ALA A 49 2.73 4.01 -8.98
N HIS A 50 2.93 5.15 -9.64
CA HIS A 50 4.17 5.92 -9.58
C HIS A 50 4.58 6.33 -8.15
N GLY A 51 3.62 6.66 -7.30
CA GLY A 51 3.83 7.07 -5.90
C GLY A 51 4.05 5.87 -4.97
N THR A 52 3.40 5.89 -3.81
CA THR A 52 3.50 4.88 -2.75
C THR A 52 3.11 3.47 -3.20
N SER A 53 2.21 3.35 -4.19
CA SER A 53 1.67 2.06 -4.64
C SER A 53 2.66 1.16 -5.41
N SER A 54 3.92 1.58 -5.60
CA SER A 54 5.02 0.72 -6.06
C SER A 54 6.18 0.63 -5.06
N ARG A 55 6.07 1.33 -3.93
CA ARG A 55 7.12 1.50 -2.93
C ARG A 55 6.70 1.05 -1.53
N SER A 56 5.66 0.23 -1.44
CA SER A 56 5.20 -0.36 -0.19
C SER A 56 6.09 -1.55 0.23
N SER A 57 5.84 -2.10 1.41
CA SER A 57 6.47 -3.36 1.85
C SER A 57 5.95 -4.60 1.08
N LYS A 58 5.15 -4.40 0.03
CA LYS A 58 4.59 -5.45 -0.84
C LYS A 58 3.74 -6.47 -0.09
N LEU A 59 3.05 -5.98 0.92
CA LEU A 59 2.19 -6.78 1.78
C LEU A 59 0.72 -6.35 1.67
N VAL A 60 -0.14 -7.34 1.71
CA VAL A 60 -1.57 -7.19 1.98
C VAL A 60 -1.82 -7.86 3.30
N HIS A 61 -1.78 -7.09 4.39
CA HIS A 61 -1.73 -7.62 5.74
C HIS A 61 -2.84 -7.06 6.63
N GLY A 62 -3.21 -7.82 7.66
CA GLY A 62 -4.23 -7.41 8.62
C GLY A 62 -3.75 -6.43 9.68
N GLY A 63 -2.46 -6.03 9.65
CA GLY A 63 -1.93 -5.03 10.56
C GLY A 63 -1.90 -5.47 12.02
N LEU A 64 -1.23 -6.57 12.33
CA LEU A 64 -1.06 -7.08 13.69
C LEU A 64 -0.65 -5.98 14.70
N ARG A 65 0.14 -4.98 14.27
CA ARG A 65 0.55 -3.82 15.05
C ARG A 65 -0.65 -2.98 15.55
N TYR A 66 -1.74 -2.93 14.79
CA TYR A 66 -2.92 -2.14 15.19
C TYR A 66 -3.65 -2.72 16.40
N LEU A 67 -3.43 -4.01 16.73
CA LEU A 67 -3.93 -4.60 17.97
C LEU A 67 -3.34 -3.93 19.21
N GLU A 68 -2.10 -3.44 19.12
CA GLU A 68 -1.44 -2.72 20.21
C GLU A 68 -2.11 -1.37 20.49
N ASN A 69 -2.72 -0.79 19.46
CA ASN A 69 -3.45 0.48 19.55
C ASN A 69 -4.97 0.26 19.80
N TYR A 70 -5.40 -0.99 20.04
CA TYR A 70 -6.82 -1.37 20.22
C TYR A 70 -7.73 -1.03 19.03
N GLU A 71 -7.17 -0.94 17.82
CA GLU A 71 -7.91 -0.63 16.58
C GLU A 71 -8.53 -1.90 15.96
N PHE A 72 -9.36 -2.61 16.73
CA PHE A 72 -9.94 -3.91 16.35
C PHE A 72 -10.79 -3.86 15.08
N SER A 73 -11.52 -2.77 14.87
CA SER A 73 -12.35 -2.60 13.66
C SER A 73 -11.49 -2.53 12.41
N LEU A 74 -10.36 -1.81 12.47
CA LEU A 74 -9.42 -1.69 11.36
C LEU A 74 -8.76 -3.05 11.05
N VAL A 75 -8.39 -3.80 12.09
CA VAL A 75 -7.83 -5.16 11.90
C VAL A 75 -8.86 -6.06 11.25
N PHE A 76 -10.12 -6.07 11.73
CA PHE A 76 -11.18 -6.86 11.16
C PHE A 76 -11.44 -6.54 9.68
N GLU A 77 -11.50 -5.27 9.32
CA GLU A 77 -11.65 -4.81 7.95
C GLU A 77 -10.45 -5.26 7.09
N ALA A 78 -9.23 -5.01 7.54
CA ALA A 78 -8.02 -5.34 6.81
C ALA A 78 -7.88 -6.86 6.55
N VAL A 79 -8.17 -7.72 7.54
CA VAL A 79 -8.11 -9.18 7.33
C VAL A 79 -9.24 -9.68 6.42
N SER A 80 -10.40 -9.01 6.44
CA SER A 80 -11.52 -9.32 5.55
C SER A 80 -11.18 -8.98 4.10
N GLU A 81 -10.68 -7.78 3.85
CA GLU A 81 -10.23 -7.33 2.53
C GLU A 81 -9.06 -8.16 2.00
N ARG A 82 -8.08 -8.50 2.85
CA ARG A 82 -7.01 -9.44 2.49
C ARG A 82 -7.57 -10.75 1.96
N ARG A 83 -8.57 -11.32 2.65
CA ARG A 83 -9.20 -12.57 2.22
C ARG A 83 -9.88 -12.41 0.86
N ILE A 84 -10.65 -11.34 0.67
CA ILE A 84 -11.31 -11.03 -0.61
C ILE A 84 -10.25 -10.95 -1.73
N LEU A 85 -9.16 -10.22 -1.52
CA LEU A 85 -8.10 -10.10 -2.51
C LEU A 85 -7.43 -11.44 -2.84
N MET A 86 -7.19 -12.29 -1.86
CA MET A 86 -6.68 -13.65 -2.10
C MET A 86 -7.63 -14.51 -2.92
N ASP A 87 -8.95 -14.33 -2.74
CA ASP A 87 -9.96 -15.10 -3.47
C ASP A 87 -10.17 -14.58 -4.92
N ILE A 88 -10.21 -13.26 -5.11
CA ILE A 88 -10.46 -12.66 -6.45
C ILE A 88 -9.20 -12.48 -7.29
N ALA A 89 -8.03 -12.40 -6.66
CA ALA A 89 -6.75 -12.18 -7.33
C ALA A 89 -5.63 -13.12 -6.80
N PRO A 90 -5.83 -14.46 -6.78
CA PRO A 90 -4.86 -15.42 -6.22
C PRO A 90 -3.52 -15.46 -6.96
N HIS A 91 -3.49 -14.96 -8.20
CA HIS A 91 -2.28 -14.82 -9.01
C HIS A 91 -1.42 -13.62 -8.59
N LEU A 92 -2.01 -12.63 -7.92
CA LEU A 92 -1.35 -11.41 -7.44
C LEU A 92 -1.09 -11.43 -5.93
N VAL A 93 -2.06 -11.89 -5.14
CA VAL A 93 -1.99 -11.89 -3.69
C VAL A 93 -1.84 -13.33 -3.19
N LYS A 94 -0.68 -13.63 -2.61
CA LYS A 94 -0.31 -14.98 -2.17
C LYS A 94 -0.08 -15.01 -0.66
N PRO A 95 -0.43 -16.13 0.02
CA PRO A 95 -0.06 -16.31 1.41
C PRO A 95 1.45 -16.32 1.61
N LEU A 96 1.92 -15.56 2.60
CA LEU A 96 3.30 -15.57 3.09
C LEU A 96 3.28 -15.89 4.58
N GLY A 97 4.17 -16.77 5.04
CA GLY A 97 4.38 -17.03 6.46
C GLY A 97 5.18 -15.89 7.11
N PHE A 98 4.80 -15.52 8.32
CA PHE A 98 5.47 -14.51 9.15
C PHE A 98 5.90 -15.13 10.46
N LEU A 99 7.19 -15.15 10.71
CA LEU A 99 7.78 -15.54 11.98
C LEU A 99 7.95 -14.32 12.88
N PHE A 100 7.49 -14.44 14.11
CA PHE A 100 7.72 -13.45 15.15
C PHE A 100 8.66 -14.05 16.21
N PRO A 101 9.99 -14.00 16.02
CA PRO A 101 10.94 -14.61 16.95
C PRO A 101 10.96 -13.88 18.29
N VAL A 102 10.92 -14.64 19.37
CA VAL A 102 10.99 -14.12 20.74
C VAL A 102 12.31 -14.59 21.37
N PHE A 103 13.12 -13.64 21.76
CA PHE A 103 14.42 -13.88 22.38
C PHE A 103 14.38 -13.61 23.89
N GLU A 104 15.23 -14.31 24.64
CA GLU A 104 15.35 -14.12 26.08
C GLU A 104 15.79 -12.70 26.42
N GLY A 105 15.10 -12.07 27.39
CA GLY A 105 15.42 -10.72 27.86
C GLY A 105 15.14 -9.60 26.85
N ARG A 106 14.47 -9.87 25.73
CA ARG A 106 14.14 -8.86 24.71
C ARG A 106 12.65 -8.82 24.41
N GLY A 107 12.10 -7.61 24.33
CA GLY A 107 10.72 -7.37 23.92
C GLY A 107 9.66 -8.02 24.80
N ARG A 108 8.54 -8.38 24.23
CA ARG A 108 7.40 -8.98 24.92
C ARG A 108 7.56 -10.49 25.11
N PRO A 109 7.09 -11.03 26.24
CA PRO A 109 7.19 -12.47 26.49
C PRO A 109 6.34 -13.29 25.53
N LEU A 110 6.78 -14.51 25.21
CA LEU A 110 6.18 -15.41 24.23
C LEU A 110 4.67 -15.65 24.48
N TRP A 111 4.23 -15.76 25.75
CA TRP A 111 2.82 -15.97 26.08
C TRP A 111 1.94 -14.79 25.64
N MET A 112 2.46 -13.55 25.75
CA MET A 112 1.72 -12.35 25.35
C MET A 112 1.57 -12.26 23.83
N ILE A 113 2.65 -12.55 23.09
CA ILE A 113 2.60 -12.62 21.63
C ILE A 113 1.61 -13.70 21.19
N ASN A 114 1.61 -14.87 21.83
CA ASN A 114 0.65 -15.93 21.54
C ASN A 114 -0.81 -15.51 21.80
N ALA A 115 -1.07 -14.79 22.88
CA ALA A 115 -2.41 -14.25 23.13
C ALA A 115 -2.85 -13.27 22.02
N GLY A 116 -1.94 -12.42 21.55
CA GLY A 116 -2.17 -11.54 20.40
C GLY A 116 -2.47 -12.31 19.11
N MET A 117 -1.77 -13.42 18.85
CA MET A 117 -2.02 -14.27 17.69
C MET A 117 -3.41 -14.94 17.72
N TRP A 118 -3.85 -15.42 18.89
CA TRP A 118 -5.21 -15.94 19.05
C TRP A 118 -6.28 -14.87 18.81
N LEU A 119 -6.03 -13.65 19.30
CA LEU A 119 -6.93 -12.52 19.05
C LEU A 119 -6.98 -12.19 17.55
N TYR A 120 -5.81 -12.20 16.88
CA TYR A 120 -5.73 -11.96 15.43
C TYR A 120 -6.48 -13.01 14.62
N ASP A 121 -6.33 -14.30 14.96
CA ASP A 121 -7.08 -15.38 14.33
C ASP A 121 -8.59 -15.23 14.59
N GLY A 122 -9.00 -14.85 15.81
CA GLY A 122 -10.39 -14.57 16.14
C GLY A 122 -10.99 -13.43 15.34
N LEU A 123 -10.27 -12.31 15.21
CA LEU A 123 -10.69 -11.16 14.40
C LEU A 123 -10.78 -11.49 12.91
N SER A 124 -9.93 -12.39 12.43
CA SER A 124 -10.03 -12.91 11.06
C SER A 124 -11.19 -13.89 10.85
N LEU A 125 -12.01 -14.16 11.89
CA LEU A 125 -13.02 -15.22 11.92
C LEU A 125 -12.45 -16.57 11.49
N PHE A 126 -11.20 -16.85 11.82
CA PHE A 126 -10.44 -18.04 11.41
C PHE A 126 -10.36 -18.23 9.88
N ARG A 127 -10.49 -17.12 9.11
CA ARG A 127 -10.41 -17.11 7.64
C ARG A 127 -9.02 -16.80 7.12
N SER A 128 -8.00 -16.72 7.99
CA SER A 128 -6.61 -16.67 7.57
C SER A 128 -6.25 -17.89 6.72
N PRO A 129 -5.31 -17.79 5.77
CA PRO A 129 -4.93 -18.92 4.91
C PRO A 129 -4.52 -20.17 5.69
N LYS A 130 -3.88 -19.96 6.84
CA LYS A 130 -3.60 -20.97 7.88
C LYS A 130 -3.67 -20.31 9.24
N LEU A 131 -4.10 -21.06 10.26
CA LEU A 131 -4.02 -20.61 11.65
C LEU A 131 -2.56 -20.50 12.09
N HIS A 132 -2.30 -19.62 13.06
CA HIS A 132 -0.96 -19.51 13.61
C HIS A 132 -0.50 -20.79 14.29
N ARG A 133 0.80 -21.00 14.33
CA ARG A 133 1.45 -22.13 15.04
C ARG A 133 2.58 -21.58 15.90
N ASN A 134 2.71 -22.09 17.10
CA ASN A 134 3.82 -21.75 17.98
C ASN A 134 4.97 -22.72 17.76
N LEU A 135 6.04 -22.23 17.18
CA LEU A 135 7.22 -23.02 16.88
C LEU A 135 8.20 -22.99 18.06
N LYS A 136 8.71 -24.15 18.44
CA LYS A 136 9.85 -24.28 19.36
C LYS A 136 11.15 -23.92 18.63
N PRO A 137 12.24 -23.58 19.36
CA PRO A 137 13.51 -23.22 18.70
C PRO A 137 14.00 -24.20 17.64
N SER A 138 13.93 -25.52 17.90
CA SER A 138 14.31 -26.54 16.92
C SER A 138 13.45 -26.50 15.65
N GLN A 139 12.16 -26.25 15.77
CA GLN A 139 11.26 -26.12 14.63
C GLN A 139 11.51 -24.81 13.85
N VAL A 140 11.90 -23.72 14.56
CA VAL A 140 12.29 -22.47 13.90
C VAL A 140 13.57 -22.68 13.08
N ALA A 141 14.54 -23.45 13.58
CA ALA A 141 15.74 -23.77 12.84
C ALA A 141 15.46 -24.52 11.53
N ASP A 142 14.44 -25.37 11.52
CA ASP A 142 14.01 -26.10 10.32
C ASP A 142 13.24 -25.21 9.33
N GLU A 143 12.33 -24.36 9.84
CA GLU A 143 11.48 -23.45 9.04
C GLU A 143 12.28 -22.27 8.48
N GLU A 144 13.19 -21.69 9.28
CA GLU A 144 13.97 -20.50 8.92
C GLU A 144 15.43 -20.63 9.39
N PRO A 145 16.26 -21.36 8.64
CA PRO A 145 17.65 -21.60 9.01
C PRO A 145 18.54 -20.33 9.08
N ALA A 146 18.11 -19.25 8.44
CA ALA A 146 18.82 -17.97 8.45
C ALA A 146 18.69 -17.24 9.80
N LEU A 147 17.76 -17.65 10.65
CA LEU A 147 17.53 -17.01 11.95
C LEU A 147 18.46 -17.57 13.03
N THR A 148 19.10 -16.66 13.80
CA THR A 148 19.91 -17.06 14.95
C THR A 148 19.09 -17.84 15.97
N GLN A 149 19.72 -18.86 16.55
CA GLN A 149 19.13 -19.71 17.60
C GLN A 149 19.55 -19.26 19.01
N ASP A 150 20.53 -18.37 19.12
CA ASP A 150 21.05 -17.93 20.40
C ASP A 150 20.02 -17.09 21.18
N GLY A 151 19.63 -17.58 22.35
CA GLY A 151 18.61 -16.97 23.20
C GLY A 151 17.16 -17.07 22.66
N LEU A 152 16.92 -17.80 21.55
CA LEU A 152 15.58 -17.95 21.00
C LEU A 152 14.69 -18.80 21.91
N GLN A 153 13.55 -18.27 22.35
CA GLN A 153 12.55 -18.98 23.14
C GLN A 153 11.50 -19.69 22.29
N GLY A 154 11.28 -19.19 21.08
CA GLY A 154 10.33 -19.71 20.10
C GLY A 154 9.86 -18.61 19.14
N ALA A 155 9.02 -19.01 18.18
CA ALA A 155 8.45 -18.06 17.24
C ALA A 155 7.01 -18.48 16.88
N PRO A 156 5.99 -17.67 17.12
CA PRO A 156 4.72 -17.82 16.42
C PRO A 156 4.93 -17.62 14.92
N LEU A 157 4.35 -18.52 14.13
CA LEU A 157 4.25 -18.45 12.67
C LEU A 157 2.79 -18.19 12.30
N TYR A 158 2.49 -17.06 11.73
CA TYR A 158 1.16 -16.70 11.22
C TYR A 158 1.22 -16.40 9.72
N TYR A 159 0.09 -16.11 9.09
CA TYR A 159 0.05 -15.93 7.65
C TYR A 159 -0.66 -14.62 7.28
N ASP A 160 -0.01 -13.86 6.41
CA ASP A 160 -0.55 -12.68 5.75
C ASP A 160 -0.39 -12.76 4.22
N GLY A 161 -0.75 -11.72 3.49
CA GLY A 161 -0.63 -11.67 2.04
C GLY A 161 0.63 -10.98 1.58
N GLN A 162 1.25 -11.51 0.54
CA GLN A 162 2.30 -10.86 -0.23
C GLN A 162 1.79 -10.55 -1.64
N THR A 163 2.19 -9.42 -2.20
CA THR A 163 1.80 -8.99 -3.54
C THR A 163 2.94 -8.29 -4.27
N ASP A 164 2.81 -8.14 -5.58
CA ASP A 164 3.46 -7.08 -6.34
C ASP A 164 2.49 -5.89 -6.37
N ASP A 165 2.76 -4.87 -5.58
CA ASP A 165 1.90 -3.72 -5.36
C ASP A 165 1.66 -2.90 -6.64
N ALA A 166 2.70 -2.69 -7.44
CA ALA A 166 2.59 -2.00 -8.72
C ALA A 166 1.70 -2.79 -9.69
N ARG A 167 1.88 -4.11 -9.75
CA ARG A 167 1.07 -4.98 -10.59
C ARG A 167 -0.37 -5.07 -10.12
N LEU A 168 -0.61 -5.15 -8.82
CA LEU A 168 -1.97 -5.12 -8.26
C LEU A 168 -2.69 -3.82 -8.64
N THR A 169 -1.99 -2.68 -8.57
CA THR A 169 -2.53 -1.38 -8.99
C THR A 169 -2.85 -1.35 -10.48
N LEU A 170 -1.93 -1.84 -11.33
CA LEU A 170 -2.13 -1.91 -12.78
C LEU A 170 -3.34 -2.79 -13.14
N GLU A 171 -3.44 -3.99 -12.58
CA GLU A 171 -4.56 -4.91 -12.85
C GLU A 171 -5.90 -4.33 -12.37
N THR A 172 -5.89 -3.58 -11.25
CA THR A 172 -7.08 -2.86 -10.77
C THR A 172 -7.51 -1.77 -11.75
N ALA A 173 -6.55 -1.02 -12.32
CA ALA A 173 -6.85 -0.01 -13.34
C ALA A 173 -7.34 -0.63 -14.66
N LEU A 174 -6.77 -1.77 -15.06
CA LEU A 174 -7.22 -2.51 -16.24
C LEU A 174 -8.65 -3.03 -16.06
N ASP A 175 -9.00 -3.52 -14.87
CA ASP A 175 -10.37 -3.95 -14.55
C ASP A 175 -11.34 -2.76 -14.50
N ALA A 176 -10.91 -1.59 -14.00
CA ALA A 176 -11.69 -0.35 -14.08
C ALA A 176 -11.98 0.02 -15.55
N ALA A 177 -10.96 -0.03 -16.42
CA ALA A 177 -11.12 0.26 -17.84
C ALA A 177 -12.02 -0.76 -18.55
N ALA A 178 -11.92 -2.05 -18.19
CA ALA A 178 -12.81 -3.09 -18.70
C ALA A 178 -14.27 -2.87 -18.25
N ALA A 179 -14.49 -2.27 -17.09
CA ALA A 179 -15.80 -1.88 -16.57
C ALA A 179 -16.33 -0.57 -17.17
N GLY A 180 -15.57 0.11 -18.04
CA GLY A 180 -16.00 1.32 -18.76
C GLY A 180 -15.36 2.62 -18.26
N ALA A 181 -14.47 2.61 -17.26
CA ALA A 181 -13.75 3.81 -16.87
C ALA A 181 -12.75 4.24 -17.95
N THR A 182 -12.64 5.54 -18.17
CA THR A 182 -11.52 6.11 -18.96
C THR A 182 -10.32 6.31 -18.03
N VAL A 183 -9.20 5.68 -18.37
CA VAL A 183 -7.94 5.80 -17.62
C VAL A 183 -6.91 6.53 -18.48
N ALA A 184 -6.37 7.65 -17.98
CA ALA A 184 -5.37 8.44 -18.69
C ALA A 184 -4.13 8.66 -17.82
N THR A 185 -3.00 8.11 -18.26
CA THR A 185 -1.67 8.35 -17.65
C THR A 185 -0.99 9.56 -18.30
N TRP A 186 -0.01 10.16 -17.64
CA TRP A 186 0.66 11.40 -18.06
C TRP A 186 -0.34 12.55 -18.28
N ALA A 187 -1.42 12.53 -17.53
CA ALA A 187 -2.53 13.48 -17.56
C ALA A 187 -2.56 14.22 -16.20
N LYS A 188 -1.88 15.35 -16.14
CA LYS A 188 -1.67 16.11 -14.90
C LYS A 188 -2.82 17.09 -14.67
N VAL A 189 -3.51 16.98 -13.54
CA VAL A 189 -4.41 18.06 -13.08
C VAL A 189 -3.56 19.29 -12.75
N THR A 190 -3.90 20.41 -13.33
CA THR A 190 -3.21 21.69 -13.16
C THR A 190 -4.06 22.73 -12.43
N ARG A 191 -5.37 22.56 -12.45
CA ARG A 191 -6.32 23.41 -11.72
C ARG A 191 -7.61 22.62 -11.42
N LEU A 192 -8.18 22.81 -10.24
CA LEU A 192 -9.53 22.37 -9.94
C LEU A 192 -10.52 23.49 -10.29
N LEU A 193 -11.63 23.14 -10.89
CA LEU A 193 -12.70 24.08 -11.25
C LEU A 193 -13.70 24.13 -10.11
N ALA A 194 -14.00 25.33 -9.64
CA ALA A 194 -14.98 25.54 -8.57
C ALA A 194 -16.11 26.45 -9.04
N GLU A 195 -17.34 26.09 -8.69
CA GLU A 195 -18.56 26.88 -8.89
C GLU A 195 -19.38 26.85 -7.58
N ASP A 196 -19.82 27.98 -7.11
CA ASP A 196 -20.59 28.12 -5.88
C ASP A 196 -19.99 27.40 -4.65
N GLY A 197 -18.67 27.47 -4.51
CA GLY A 197 -17.92 26.83 -3.42
C GLY A 197 -17.80 25.30 -3.51
N ARG A 198 -18.09 24.71 -4.67
CA ARG A 198 -17.98 23.27 -4.93
C ARG A 198 -17.04 23.01 -6.09
N VAL A 199 -16.21 21.97 -5.98
CA VAL A 199 -15.37 21.50 -7.09
C VAL A 199 -16.26 20.76 -8.09
N VAL A 200 -16.25 21.21 -9.35
CA VAL A 200 -17.10 20.71 -10.45
C VAL A 200 -16.30 20.16 -11.62
N GLY A 201 -15.02 19.95 -11.46
CA GLY A 201 -14.14 19.40 -12.51
C GLY A 201 -12.69 19.83 -12.35
N ALA A 202 -11.92 19.62 -13.40
CA ALA A 202 -10.51 20.00 -13.44
C ALA A 202 -10.04 20.36 -14.85
N GLU A 203 -8.99 21.20 -14.91
CA GLU A 203 -8.12 21.33 -16.07
C GLU A 203 -7.01 20.27 -16.00
N ILE A 204 -6.82 19.56 -17.08
CA ILE A 204 -5.90 18.45 -17.18
C ILE A 204 -4.97 18.70 -18.35
N THR A 205 -3.66 18.72 -18.08
CA THR A 205 -2.63 18.93 -19.09
C THR A 205 -1.96 17.61 -19.45
N ASP A 206 -1.85 17.35 -20.73
CA ASP A 206 -1.00 16.29 -21.27
C ASP A 206 0.47 16.59 -20.95
N ALA A 207 1.06 15.82 -20.03
CA ALA A 207 2.44 16.01 -19.60
C ALA A 207 3.48 15.68 -20.70
N ILE A 208 3.07 15.10 -21.82
CA ILE A 208 3.92 14.75 -22.98
C ILE A 208 3.69 15.72 -24.13
N GLY A 209 2.44 15.93 -24.52
CA GLY A 209 2.07 16.77 -25.67
C GLY A 209 1.80 18.23 -25.36
N GLY A 210 1.63 18.60 -24.08
CA GLY A 210 1.37 19.97 -23.63
C GLY A 210 -0.07 20.47 -23.86
N GLU A 211 -0.94 19.68 -24.49
CA GLU A 211 -2.35 20.02 -24.67
C GLU A 211 -3.08 20.06 -23.33
N THR A 212 -3.98 21.02 -23.14
CA THR A 212 -4.84 21.11 -21.96
C THR A 212 -6.30 20.89 -22.33
N ARG A 213 -7.00 20.11 -21.53
CA ARG A 213 -8.44 19.83 -21.65
C ARG A 213 -9.14 20.08 -20.32
N THR A 214 -10.40 20.44 -20.40
CA THR A 214 -11.28 20.57 -19.25
C THR A 214 -12.18 19.33 -19.16
N VAL A 215 -12.26 18.73 -17.96
CA VAL A 215 -13.21 17.67 -17.66
C VAL A 215 -14.10 18.16 -16.53
N ARG A 216 -15.41 18.22 -16.80
CA ARG A 216 -16.43 18.51 -15.77
C ARG A 216 -16.81 17.20 -15.08
N ALA A 217 -17.21 17.29 -13.80
CA ALA A 217 -17.61 16.12 -13.04
C ALA A 217 -18.67 16.49 -11.99
N ALA A 218 -19.63 15.60 -11.76
CA ALA A 218 -20.59 15.75 -10.67
C ALA A 218 -19.88 15.63 -9.29
N ALA A 219 -18.79 14.83 -9.23
CA ALA A 219 -17.90 14.75 -8.08
C ALA A 219 -16.43 14.56 -8.51
N VAL A 220 -15.51 15.13 -7.75
CA VAL A 220 -14.06 14.97 -7.93
C VAL A 220 -13.48 14.30 -6.69
N VAL A 221 -12.75 13.22 -6.88
CA VAL A 221 -12.06 12.50 -5.81
C VAL A 221 -10.56 12.79 -5.89
N ASN A 222 -10.02 13.32 -4.80
CA ASN A 222 -8.59 13.50 -4.61
C ASN A 222 -8.00 12.20 -4.01
N ALA A 223 -7.36 11.39 -4.86
CA ALA A 223 -6.66 10.15 -4.51
C ALA A 223 -5.15 10.26 -4.76
N THR A 224 -4.59 11.46 -4.59
CA THR A 224 -3.21 11.78 -4.97
C THR A 224 -2.16 11.41 -3.91
N GLY A 225 -2.56 10.65 -2.87
CA GLY A 225 -1.63 10.14 -1.86
C GLY A 225 -0.84 11.28 -1.19
N PRO A 226 0.51 11.26 -1.21
CA PRO A 226 1.30 12.29 -0.53
C PRO A 226 1.15 13.70 -1.14
N TRP A 227 0.54 13.84 -2.31
CA TRP A 227 0.25 15.15 -2.93
C TRP A 227 -1.18 15.66 -2.63
N THR A 228 -1.91 15.05 -1.70
CA THR A 228 -3.31 15.41 -1.39
C THR A 228 -3.47 16.89 -1.05
N ASP A 229 -2.64 17.45 -0.18
CA ASP A 229 -2.74 18.86 0.21
C ASP A 229 -2.43 19.79 -0.97
N ARG A 230 -1.41 19.48 -1.79
CA ARG A 230 -1.10 20.24 -3.01
C ARG A 230 -2.25 20.24 -4.01
N THR A 231 -2.99 19.14 -4.10
CA THR A 231 -4.16 19.06 -4.99
C THR A 231 -5.32 19.87 -4.42
N ARG A 232 -5.53 19.87 -3.12
CA ARG A 232 -6.52 20.73 -2.45
C ARG A 232 -6.26 22.21 -2.66
N ASP A 233 -5.00 22.62 -2.58
CA ASP A 233 -4.58 24.02 -2.76
C ASP A 233 -4.79 24.53 -4.21
N MET A 234 -5.11 23.64 -5.17
CA MET A 234 -5.48 24.05 -6.54
C MET A 234 -6.88 24.69 -6.63
N SER A 235 -7.66 24.67 -5.56
CA SER A 235 -8.99 25.26 -5.50
C SER A 235 -9.22 26.04 -4.20
N GLU A 236 -9.68 27.27 -4.30
CA GLU A 236 -10.09 28.06 -3.12
C GLU A 236 -11.25 27.41 -2.34
N ALA A 237 -12.06 26.58 -3.00
CA ALA A 237 -13.18 25.88 -2.38
C ALA A 237 -12.73 24.78 -1.39
N ASP A 238 -11.49 24.25 -1.54
CA ASP A 238 -10.96 23.16 -0.73
C ASP A 238 -9.64 23.53 -0.02
N ALA A 239 -9.08 24.69 -0.28
CA ALA A 239 -7.86 25.16 0.36
C ALA A 239 -8.04 25.32 1.88
N GLY A 240 -7.06 24.90 2.66
CA GLY A 240 -7.12 24.96 4.13
C GLY A 240 -5.84 24.52 4.80
N SER A 241 -5.92 24.28 6.12
CA SER A 241 -4.77 23.72 6.85
C SER A 241 -4.38 22.36 6.28
N PRO A 242 -3.07 22.01 6.28
CA PRO A 242 -2.61 20.69 5.86
C PRO A 242 -3.34 19.56 6.59
N LEU A 243 -3.74 18.54 5.84
CA LEU A 243 -4.36 17.32 6.37
C LEU A 243 -3.33 16.23 6.65
N LEU A 244 -2.22 16.27 5.91
CA LEU A 244 -1.20 15.23 5.95
C LEU A 244 0.02 15.68 6.76
N ARG A 245 0.59 14.73 7.48
CA ARG A 245 1.96 14.76 8.00
C ARG A 245 2.75 13.67 7.28
N PRO A 246 3.43 14.00 6.18
CA PRO A 246 4.16 13.00 5.41
C PRO A 246 5.32 12.41 6.20
N THR A 247 5.53 11.11 6.03
CA THR A 247 6.72 10.40 6.52
C THR A 247 7.42 9.68 5.39
N LYS A 248 8.74 9.56 5.49
CA LYS A 248 9.60 8.80 4.59
C LYS A 248 9.87 7.42 5.20
N GLY A 249 9.54 6.36 4.44
CA GLY A 249 9.91 4.99 4.77
C GLY A 249 10.89 4.44 3.74
N VAL A 250 12.01 3.90 4.20
CA VAL A 250 13.05 3.33 3.35
C VAL A 250 13.17 1.83 3.58
N HIS A 251 13.30 1.08 2.48
CA HIS A 251 13.67 -0.34 2.52
C HIS A 251 15.09 -0.51 1.99
N VAL A 252 15.89 -1.30 2.69
CA VAL A 252 17.14 -1.85 2.15
C VAL A 252 16.81 -3.14 1.42
N VAL A 253 17.33 -3.27 0.19
CA VAL A 253 17.11 -4.44 -0.66
C VAL A 253 18.42 -5.15 -0.87
N VAL A 254 18.45 -6.44 -0.59
CA VAL A 254 19.62 -7.29 -0.78
C VAL A 254 19.28 -8.51 -1.63
N ASP A 255 20.27 -9.10 -2.27
CA ASP A 255 20.09 -10.36 -2.97
C ASP A 255 19.65 -11.45 -1.98
N HIS A 256 18.70 -12.28 -2.39
CA HIS A 256 18.19 -13.37 -1.57
C HIS A 256 19.29 -14.34 -1.10
N GLU A 257 20.34 -14.52 -1.89
CA GLU A 257 21.50 -15.35 -1.49
C GLU A 257 22.23 -14.82 -0.26
N ARG A 258 22.20 -13.49 -0.03
CA ARG A 258 22.78 -12.86 1.17
C ARG A 258 21.90 -12.98 2.40
N LEU A 259 20.59 -13.03 2.19
CA LEU A 259 19.58 -13.17 3.24
C LEU A 259 18.50 -14.15 2.76
N PRO A 260 18.76 -15.46 2.84
CA PRO A 260 17.94 -16.50 2.21
C PRO A 260 16.72 -16.87 3.06
N LEU A 261 15.81 -15.90 3.25
CA LEU A 261 14.59 -16.07 4.01
C LEU A 261 13.59 -16.95 3.26
N ARG A 262 12.94 -17.84 3.98
CA ARG A 262 11.79 -18.64 3.50
C ARG A 262 10.46 -18.02 3.90
N ASN A 263 10.43 -17.36 5.06
CA ASN A 263 9.29 -16.66 5.61
C ASN A 263 9.66 -15.19 5.84
N ALA A 264 8.67 -14.32 5.96
CA ALA A 264 8.91 -13.00 6.50
C ALA A 264 9.26 -13.12 8.00
N VAL A 265 10.20 -12.31 8.46
CA VAL A 265 10.57 -12.24 9.87
C VAL A 265 10.19 -10.86 10.40
N VAL A 266 9.49 -10.85 11.52
CA VAL A 266 9.11 -9.63 12.25
C VAL A 266 10.11 -9.43 13.38
N ALA A 267 10.83 -8.33 13.37
CA ALA A 267 11.77 -7.98 14.43
C ALA A 267 11.41 -6.61 15.03
N GLN A 268 11.86 -6.37 16.24
CA GLN A 268 11.79 -5.05 16.87
C GLN A 268 13.19 -4.43 16.86
N HIS A 269 13.27 -3.16 16.46
CA HIS A 269 14.53 -2.43 16.53
C HIS A 269 14.94 -2.28 18.01
N PRO A 270 16.22 -2.51 18.35
CA PRO A 270 16.66 -2.54 19.76
C PRO A 270 16.53 -1.19 20.48
N ASP A 271 16.62 -0.07 19.77
CA ASP A 271 16.68 1.26 20.37
C ASP A 271 15.31 1.93 20.56
N ASP A 272 14.36 1.69 19.63
CA ASP A 272 13.06 2.38 19.63
C ASP A 272 11.85 1.44 19.56
N GLU A 273 12.08 0.13 19.62
CA GLU A 273 11.05 -0.92 19.58
C GLU A 273 10.16 -0.92 18.32
N ARG A 274 10.51 -0.14 17.30
CA ARG A 274 9.77 -0.16 16.03
C ARG A 274 9.85 -1.51 15.37
N VAL A 275 8.77 -1.89 14.73
CA VAL A 275 8.68 -3.15 13.99
C VAL A 275 9.37 -3.00 12.65
N LEU A 276 10.33 -3.87 12.40
CA LEU A 276 11.00 -4.07 11.13
C LEU A 276 10.57 -5.40 10.52
N PHE A 277 10.39 -5.39 9.23
CA PHE A 277 10.13 -6.59 8.46
C PHE A 277 11.34 -6.98 7.63
N PHE A 278 11.63 -8.28 7.61
CA PHE A 278 12.57 -8.91 6.68
C PHE A 278 11.73 -9.80 5.77
N ILE A 279 11.60 -9.46 4.51
CA ILE A 279 10.60 -10.05 3.61
C ILE A 279 11.28 -10.68 2.40
N PRO A 280 11.14 -12.00 2.16
CA PRO A 280 11.58 -12.61 0.91
C PRO A 280 10.69 -12.15 -0.24
N TRP A 281 11.28 -11.72 -1.36
CA TRP A 281 10.54 -11.31 -2.55
C TRP A 281 11.27 -11.67 -3.84
N GLY A 282 10.92 -12.82 -4.38
CA GLY A 282 11.57 -13.37 -5.58
C GLY A 282 13.05 -13.66 -5.37
N ARG A 283 13.91 -12.93 -6.08
CA ARG A 283 15.38 -13.06 -5.98
C ARG A 283 16.01 -12.07 -4.99
N GLN A 284 15.20 -11.36 -4.24
CA GLN A 284 15.61 -10.32 -3.31
C GLN A 284 15.00 -10.57 -1.93
N SER A 285 15.55 -9.88 -0.92
CA SER A 285 14.96 -9.75 0.40
C SER A 285 14.92 -8.27 0.77
N TYR A 286 13.76 -7.80 1.24
CA TYR A 286 13.53 -6.44 1.72
C TYR A 286 13.70 -6.38 3.23
N ILE A 287 14.34 -5.31 3.71
CA ILE A 287 14.49 -5.00 5.13
C ILE A 287 13.92 -3.61 5.36
N GLY A 288 13.04 -3.44 6.32
CA GLY A 288 12.46 -2.14 6.63
C GLY A 288 11.07 -2.21 7.27
N THR A 289 10.50 -1.04 7.49
CA THR A 289 10.91 0.27 6.93
C THR A 289 11.35 1.20 8.05
N THR A 290 12.17 2.20 7.70
CA THR A 290 12.34 3.41 8.53
C THR A 290 11.04 4.21 8.56
N ASP A 291 10.92 5.16 9.47
CA ASP A 291 9.76 6.07 9.58
C ASP A 291 10.27 7.42 10.11
N THR A 292 10.54 8.34 9.18
CA THR A 292 11.06 9.68 9.50
C THR A 292 10.16 10.75 8.88
N ASP A 293 9.94 11.84 9.62
CA ASP A 293 9.18 12.99 9.11
C ASP A 293 9.81 13.51 7.81
N HIS A 294 8.96 13.90 6.85
CA HIS A 294 9.39 14.40 5.54
C HIS A 294 8.63 15.66 5.14
N ASP A 295 9.32 16.79 5.23
CA ASP A 295 8.75 18.10 4.88
C ASP A 295 9.05 18.50 3.42
N GLY A 296 9.79 17.67 2.67
CA GLY A 296 10.22 17.91 1.31
C GLY A 296 9.17 17.64 0.23
N ASP A 297 9.62 17.69 -1.02
CA ASP A 297 8.78 17.26 -2.14
C ASP A 297 8.67 15.72 -2.15
N PRO A 298 7.46 15.14 -2.14
CA PRO A 298 7.29 13.69 -2.28
C PRO A 298 7.90 13.10 -3.56
N MET A 299 8.24 13.95 -4.56
CA MET A 299 8.96 13.51 -5.76
C MET A 299 10.46 13.31 -5.53
N ASP A 300 11.04 13.98 -4.54
CA ASP A 300 12.49 14.01 -4.28
C ASP A 300 12.89 13.12 -3.09
N VAL A 301 12.07 12.13 -2.76
CA VAL A 301 12.38 11.17 -1.71
C VAL A 301 13.53 10.27 -2.14
N HIS A 302 14.62 10.29 -1.37
CA HIS A 302 15.79 9.46 -1.57
C HIS A 302 16.30 8.87 -0.25
N THR A 303 17.07 7.80 -0.34
CA THR A 303 17.70 7.16 0.81
C THR A 303 18.92 7.97 1.25
N GLU A 304 19.03 8.24 2.53
CA GLU A 304 20.17 8.87 3.18
C GLU A 304 21.00 7.86 3.96
N SER A 305 22.24 8.22 4.33
CA SER A 305 23.09 7.33 5.12
C SER A 305 22.45 6.92 6.45
N SER A 306 21.77 7.85 7.10
CA SER A 306 21.03 7.61 8.36
C SER A 306 19.91 6.56 8.21
N ASP A 307 19.29 6.43 7.04
CA ASP A 307 18.28 5.39 6.80
C ASP A 307 18.90 3.99 6.69
N VAL A 308 20.17 3.93 6.27
CA VAL A 308 20.91 2.66 6.12
C VAL A 308 21.57 2.25 7.45
N ASP A 309 22.00 3.24 8.22
CA ASP A 309 22.63 3.03 9.53
C ASP A 309 21.60 2.60 10.59
N TYR A 310 20.31 2.97 10.41
CA TYR A 310 19.18 2.53 11.22
C TYR A 310 18.89 1.04 11.01
#